data_1e48c01c2bb8202fb1fe835a53f30d84
#
_entry.id   1e48c01c2bb8202fb1fe835a53f30d84
#
_cell.length_a   1.000
_cell.length_b   1.000
_cell.length_c   1.000
_cell.angle_alpha   90.00
_cell.angle_beta   90.00
_cell.angle_gamma   90.00
#
_symmetry.space_group_name_H-M   'P 1'
#
loop_
_entity.id
_entity.type
_entity.pdbx_description
1 polymer ?
#
loop_
_entity_poly.entity_id
_entity_poly.type
_entity_poly.pdbx_seq_one_letter_code
_entity_poly.pdbx_strand_id
1 'polypeptide(L)'
;QGRIKSINDTMKITNAMYMISSTKLQRAKKELADTEPFFFTMQSMIARTVRHMPEMDHRYLTHDPVGSGKKRGFLVITADKGLAGAYNHNVLKLAEEELEHSKEWNLFVVGELGRQYFAGKKIAVDEHFLYTAQHPTFDRARVITSRLLEKFDNGELDEIDIIFTSMKNGMQSETKMERLLPLTQQDFSNHLQQTAGVMQEEFIFSPSPQAVLESIVPNYITGYIFGALVESFCSEHNARMMAM
;
A
#
# COMPACT_ATOMS: atom_id res chain seq x y z
N GLN A 1 36.66 31.97 0.88
CA GLN A 1 35.61 32.36 -0.10
C GLN A 1 34.96 31.14 -0.76
N GLY A 2 35.71 30.11 -1.23
CA GLY A 2 35.15 28.91 -1.88
C GLY A 2 34.19 28.12 -1.03
N ARG A 3 34.46 27.97 0.28
CA ARG A 3 33.59 27.21 1.22
C ARG A 3 32.26 27.91 1.47
N ILE A 4 32.24 29.25 1.54
CA ILE A 4 31.00 30.02 1.69
C ILE A 4 30.14 29.91 0.43
N LYS A 5 30.76 29.96 -0.76
CA LYS A 5 30.05 29.78 -2.02
C LYS A 5 29.41 28.38 -2.11
N SER A 6 30.16 27.34 -1.75
CA SER A 6 29.66 25.96 -1.74
C SER A 6 28.46 25.78 -0.78
N ILE A 7 28.50 26.37 0.42
CA ILE A 7 27.42 26.36 1.38
C ILE A 7 26.16 27.05 0.82
N ASN A 8 26.35 28.24 0.21
CA ASN A 8 25.24 28.99 -0.38
C ASN A 8 24.59 28.25 -1.56
N ASP A 9 25.40 27.58 -2.39
CA ASP A 9 24.88 26.78 -3.50
C ASP A 9 24.10 25.54 -2.99
N THR A 10 24.62 24.87 -1.97
CA THR A 10 23.92 23.76 -1.29
C THR A 10 22.59 24.23 -0.70
N MET A 11 22.57 25.40 -0.05
CA MET A 11 21.35 25.97 0.54
C MET A 11 20.29 26.29 -0.51
N LYS A 12 20.68 26.79 -1.70
CA LYS A 12 19.78 27.04 -2.82
C LYS A 12 19.16 25.74 -3.35
N ILE A 13 19.98 24.69 -3.50
CA ILE A 13 19.52 23.37 -3.94
C ILE A 13 18.52 22.79 -2.93
N THR A 14 18.83 22.84 -1.65
CA THR A 14 17.97 22.36 -0.55
C THR A 14 16.62 23.09 -0.55
N ASN A 15 16.63 24.43 -0.68
CA ASN A 15 15.39 25.22 -0.76
C ASN A 15 14.55 24.86 -1.99
N ALA A 16 15.18 24.67 -3.15
CA ALA A 16 14.46 24.25 -4.35
C ALA A 16 13.82 22.85 -4.17
N MET A 17 14.57 21.91 -3.60
CA MET A 17 14.04 20.55 -3.30
C MET A 17 12.89 20.58 -2.28
N TYR A 18 12.98 21.43 -1.26
CA TYR A 18 11.91 21.65 -0.29
C TYR A 18 10.63 22.15 -0.98
N MET A 19 10.72 23.16 -1.83
CA MET A 19 9.56 23.72 -2.55
C MET A 19 8.92 22.69 -3.48
N ILE A 20 9.73 21.93 -4.24
CA ILE A 20 9.25 20.87 -5.12
C ILE A 20 8.54 19.77 -4.31
N SER A 21 9.14 19.34 -3.21
CA SER A 21 8.55 18.30 -2.34
C SER A 21 7.23 18.77 -1.72
N SER A 22 7.17 20.02 -1.25
CA SER A 22 5.94 20.61 -0.69
C SER A 22 4.80 20.65 -1.72
N THR A 23 5.09 21.09 -2.96
CA THR A 23 4.08 21.15 -4.03
C THR A 23 3.56 19.76 -4.39
N LYS A 24 4.46 18.78 -4.52
CA LYS A 24 4.09 17.39 -4.82
C LYS A 24 3.26 16.77 -3.70
N LEU A 25 3.63 17.05 -2.45
CA LEU A 25 2.88 16.59 -1.27
C LEU A 25 1.43 17.09 -1.27
N GLN A 26 1.22 18.38 -1.54
CA GLN A 26 -0.12 18.96 -1.59
C GLN A 26 -0.97 18.36 -2.71
N ARG A 27 -0.38 18.15 -3.89
CA ARG A 27 -1.06 17.51 -5.02
C ARG A 27 -1.47 16.07 -4.69
N ALA A 28 -0.56 15.28 -4.14
CA ALA A 28 -0.82 13.90 -3.77
C ALA A 28 -1.92 13.78 -2.71
N LYS A 29 -1.91 14.65 -1.69
CA LYS A 29 -2.97 14.70 -0.67
C LYS A 29 -4.34 15.02 -1.28
N LYS A 30 -4.40 15.89 -2.27
CA LYS A 30 -5.63 16.20 -2.97
C LYS A 30 -6.14 14.99 -3.77
N GLU A 31 -5.28 14.33 -4.53
CA GLU A 31 -5.64 13.12 -5.29
C GLU A 31 -6.16 12.01 -4.37
N LEU A 32 -5.56 11.83 -3.19
CA LEU A 32 -6.05 10.88 -2.18
C LEU A 32 -7.46 11.26 -1.69
N ALA A 33 -7.66 12.52 -1.29
CA ALA A 33 -8.95 13.00 -0.80
C ALA A 33 -10.07 12.87 -1.85
N ASP A 34 -9.74 13.06 -3.13
CA ASP A 34 -10.71 12.94 -4.23
C ASP A 34 -11.14 11.47 -4.47
N THR A 35 -10.30 10.49 -4.13
CA THR A 35 -10.59 9.04 -4.29
C THR A 35 -11.16 8.37 -3.04
N GLU A 36 -10.96 8.96 -1.88
CA GLU A 36 -11.37 8.42 -0.58
C GLU A 36 -12.86 8.04 -0.49
N PRO A 37 -13.83 8.84 -0.97
CA PRO A 37 -15.25 8.48 -0.92
C PRO A 37 -15.59 7.20 -1.70
N PHE A 38 -14.95 7.00 -2.85
CA PHE A 38 -15.13 5.80 -3.66
C PHE A 38 -14.57 4.55 -2.95
N PHE A 39 -13.41 4.68 -2.33
CA PHE A 39 -12.80 3.62 -1.54
C PHE A 39 -13.67 3.19 -0.36
N PHE A 40 -14.19 4.15 0.42
CA PHE A 40 -15.12 3.87 1.53
C PHE A 40 -16.41 3.20 1.06
N THR A 41 -16.92 3.57 -0.10
CA THR A 41 -18.12 2.93 -0.66
C THR A 41 -17.85 1.44 -0.94
N MET A 42 -16.75 1.11 -1.59
CA MET A 42 -16.36 -0.29 -1.86
C MET A 42 -16.15 -1.07 -0.57
N GLN A 43 -15.45 -0.50 0.39
CA GLN A 43 -15.23 -1.10 1.71
C GLN A 43 -16.55 -1.39 2.43
N SER A 44 -17.49 -0.45 2.39
CA SER A 44 -18.84 -0.64 2.97
C SER A 44 -19.61 -1.75 2.27
N MET A 45 -19.51 -1.88 0.95
CA MET A 45 -20.17 -2.95 0.19
C MET A 45 -19.59 -4.32 0.54
N ILE A 46 -18.26 -4.46 0.64
CA ILE A 46 -17.61 -5.71 1.06
C ILE A 46 -18.04 -6.05 2.48
N ALA A 47 -17.96 -5.09 3.41
CA ALA A 47 -18.36 -5.26 4.80
C ALA A 47 -19.82 -5.78 4.94
N ARG A 48 -20.75 -5.20 4.16
CA ARG A 48 -22.15 -5.66 4.12
C ARG A 48 -22.27 -7.06 3.55
N THR A 49 -21.57 -7.38 2.47
CA THR A 49 -21.61 -8.71 1.85
C THR A 49 -21.12 -9.77 2.84
N VAL A 50 -19.98 -9.57 3.47
CA VAL A 50 -19.40 -10.49 4.46
C VAL A 50 -20.28 -10.63 5.68
N ARG A 51 -20.93 -9.56 6.14
CA ARG A 51 -21.87 -9.60 7.28
C ARG A 51 -23.11 -10.42 7.01
N HIS A 52 -23.67 -10.33 5.80
CA HIS A 52 -24.89 -11.08 5.44
C HIS A 52 -24.63 -12.54 5.06
N MET A 53 -23.39 -12.88 4.77
CA MET A 53 -22.95 -14.21 4.34
C MET A 53 -21.69 -14.66 5.10
N PRO A 54 -21.74 -14.81 6.44
CA PRO A 54 -20.55 -15.09 7.25
C PRO A 54 -19.90 -16.45 6.97
N GLU A 55 -20.70 -17.42 6.49
CA GLU A 55 -20.26 -18.78 6.14
C GLU A 55 -19.83 -18.91 4.66
N MET A 56 -19.74 -17.79 3.93
CA MET A 56 -19.41 -17.82 2.51
C MET A 56 -17.95 -18.22 2.29
N ASP A 57 -17.77 -19.34 1.60
CA ASP A 57 -16.47 -19.75 1.09
C ASP A 57 -16.16 -18.98 -0.21
N HIS A 58 -15.11 -18.18 -0.17
CA HIS A 58 -14.67 -17.40 -1.32
C HIS A 58 -13.15 -17.21 -1.27
N ARG A 59 -12.46 -17.31 -2.41
CA ARG A 59 -10.99 -17.21 -2.50
C ARG A 59 -10.40 -15.92 -1.90
N TYR A 60 -11.15 -14.83 -1.88
CA TYR A 60 -10.74 -13.56 -1.31
C TYR A 60 -11.05 -13.41 0.18
N LEU A 61 -11.63 -14.41 0.83
CA LEU A 61 -12.01 -14.38 2.24
C LEU A 61 -11.31 -15.48 3.03
N THR A 62 -10.98 -15.19 4.28
CA THR A 62 -10.44 -16.19 5.22
C THR A 62 -10.82 -15.87 6.65
N HIS A 63 -10.75 -16.88 7.50
CA HIS A 63 -10.82 -16.76 8.96
C HIS A 63 -9.44 -16.91 9.62
N ASP A 64 -8.40 -17.20 8.82
CA ASP A 64 -7.05 -17.44 9.32
C ASP A 64 -6.35 -16.13 9.75
N PRO A 65 -5.48 -16.19 10.74
CA PRO A 65 -4.69 -15.02 11.16
C PRO A 65 -3.71 -14.56 10.06
N VAL A 66 -3.28 -13.30 10.14
CA VAL A 66 -2.25 -12.76 9.26
C VAL A 66 -0.96 -13.58 9.39
N GLY A 67 -0.30 -13.87 8.27
CA GLY A 67 0.92 -14.66 8.22
C GLY A 67 0.72 -16.17 8.26
N SER A 68 -0.54 -16.65 8.15
CA SER A 68 -0.84 -18.09 8.08
C SER A 68 -0.62 -18.71 6.70
N GLY A 69 -0.57 -17.88 5.65
CA GLY A 69 -0.31 -18.30 4.29
C GLY A 69 1.05 -18.98 4.14
N LYS A 70 1.13 -20.09 3.39
CA LYS A 70 2.38 -20.81 3.14
C LYS A 70 3.24 -20.10 2.12
N LYS A 71 2.60 -19.57 1.06
CA LYS A 71 3.23 -18.83 -0.04
C LYS A 71 2.80 -17.37 0.05
N ARG A 72 3.67 -16.53 0.59
CA ARG A 72 3.36 -15.12 0.85
C ARG A 72 3.91 -14.23 -0.25
N GLY A 73 3.11 -13.28 -0.73
CA GLY A 73 3.55 -12.21 -1.61
C GLY A 73 3.75 -10.91 -0.83
N PHE A 74 4.93 -10.32 -0.89
CA PHE A 74 5.21 -9.04 -0.24
C PHE A 74 5.33 -7.93 -1.25
N LEU A 75 4.43 -6.95 -1.20
CA LEU A 75 4.55 -5.69 -1.94
C LEU A 75 5.24 -4.66 -1.06
N VAL A 76 6.48 -4.31 -1.39
CA VAL A 76 7.31 -3.38 -0.61
C VAL A 76 7.40 -2.04 -1.34
N ILE A 77 6.92 -0.96 -0.69
CA ILE A 77 6.92 0.39 -1.26
C ILE A 77 8.09 1.19 -0.71
N THR A 78 9.08 1.46 -1.57
CA THR A 78 10.25 2.30 -1.29
C THR A 78 10.30 3.50 -2.22
N ALA A 79 11.26 4.40 -2.01
CA ALA A 79 11.48 5.54 -2.88
C ALA A 79 12.40 5.21 -4.07
N ASP A 80 12.33 6.06 -5.10
CA ASP A 80 13.29 6.02 -6.22
C ASP A 80 14.58 6.80 -5.91
N LYS A 81 14.55 7.72 -4.94
CA LYS A 81 15.69 8.62 -4.62
C LYS A 81 15.95 8.65 -3.12
N GLY A 82 17.19 8.84 -2.75
CA GLY A 82 17.64 9.02 -1.38
C GLY A 82 17.30 10.40 -0.77
N LEU A 83 18.02 10.72 0.29
CA LEU A 83 17.88 11.96 1.06
C LEU A 83 16.52 12.13 1.75
N ALA A 84 15.85 11.02 2.06
CA ALA A 84 14.57 10.96 2.77
C ALA A 84 14.72 10.45 4.21
N GLY A 85 15.80 10.82 4.90
CA GLY A 85 16.05 10.39 6.28
C GLY A 85 16.00 8.86 6.43
N ALA A 86 15.31 8.39 7.46
CA ALA A 86 15.16 6.95 7.77
C ALA A 86 14.04 6.25 6.97
N TYR A 87 13.32 6.94 6.09
CA TYR A 87 12.16 6.40 5.37
C TYR A 87 12.43 5.04 4.73
N ASN A 88 13.40 4.96 3.81
CA ASN A 88 13.70 3.71 3.12
C ASN A 88 14.27 2.65 4.07
N HIS A 89 15.11 3.05 5.02
CA HIS A 89 15.72 2.13 5.98
C HIS A 89 14.66 1.38 6.79
N ASN A 90 13.65 2.08 7.29
CA ASN A 90 12.58 1.48 8.10
C ASN A 90 11.76 0.46 7.29
N VAL A 91 11.38 0.81 6.06
CA VAL A 91 10.63 -0.09 5.17
C VAL A 91 11.43 -1.33 4.84
N LEU A 92 12.70 -1.17 4.46
CA LEU A 92 13.57 -2.27 4.07
C LEU A 92 13.88 -3.20 5.24
N LYS A 93 14.07 -2.64 6.45
CA LYS A 93 14.28 -3.43 7.66
C LYS A 93 13.06 -4.30 7.98
N LEU A 94 11.86 -3.72 7.97
CA LEU A 94 10.63 -4.48 8.21
C LEU A 94 10.43 -5.56 7.15
N ALA A 95 10.71 -5.24 5.88
CA ALA A 95 10.60 -6.23 4.80
C ALA A 95 11.57 -7.41 5.00
N GLU A 96 12.81 -7.17 5.41
CA GLU A 96 13.76 -8.26 5.70
C GLU A 96 13.30 -9.13 6.85
N GLU A 97 12.83 -8.52 7.95
CA GLU A 97 12.31 -9.24 9.11
C GLU A 97 11.16 -10.18 8.70
N GLU A 98 10.25 -9.73 7.84
CA GLU A 98 9.13 -10.54 7.37
C GLU A 98 9.54 -11.64 6.39
N LEU A 99 10.50 -11.36 5.50
CA LEU A 99 11.06 -12.38 4.59
C LEU A 99 11.77 -13.50 5.36
N GLU A 100 12.53 -13.16 6.41
CA GLU A 100 13.21 -14.14 7.25
C GLU A 100 12.23 -15.05 8.03
N HIS A 101 11.08 -14.53 8.42
CA HIS A 101 10.04 -15.30 9.13
C HIS A 101 9.17 -16.14 8.20
N SER A 102 9.24 -15.92 6.89
CA SER A 102 8.42 -16.60 5.88
C SER A 102 9.16 -17.77 5.24
N LYS A 103 8.47 -18.91 5.05
CA LYS A 103 9.08 -20.11 4.45
C LYS A 103 9.20 -20.02 2.93
N GLU A 104 8.12 -19.59 2.29
CA GLU A 104 8.03 -19.39 0.85
C GLU A 104 7.47 -18.00 0.60
N TRP A 105 8.13 -17.23 -0.24
CA TRP A 105 7.70 -15.87 -0.53
C TRP A 105 8.06 -15.43 -1.96
N ASN A 106 7.29 -14.49 -2.44
CA ASN A 106 7.54 -13.73 -3.65
C ASN A 106 7.64 -12.24 -3.29
N LEU A 107 8.61 -11.54 -3.87
CA LEU A 107 8.89 -10.15 -3.54
C LEU A 107 8.59 -9.23 -4.72
N PHE A 108 7.71 -8.27 -4.48
CA PHE A 108 7.30 -7.24 -5.41
C PHE A 108 7.78 -5.90 -4.88
N VAL A 109 8.47 -5.11 -5.68
CA VAL A 109 9.11 -3.89 -5.20
C VAL A 109 8.65 -2.68 -6.01
N VAL A 110 8.22 -1.64 -5.31
CA VAL A 110 8.05 -0.29 -5.84
C VAL A 110 9.23 0.55 -5.39
N GLY A 111 9.84 1.27 -6.32
CA GLY A 111 10.96 2.16 -6.03
C GLY A 111 12.35 1.56 -6.29
N GLU A 112 13.19 2.38 -6.88
CA GLU A 112 14.54 1.98 -7.33
C GLU A 112 15.48 1.62 -6.16
N LEU A 113 15.35 2.32 -5.02
CA LEU A 113 16.19 2.05 -3.85
C LEU A 113 15.93 0.66 -3.25
N GLY A 114 14.67 0.22 -3.21
CA GLY A 114 14.33 -1.14 -2.78
C GLY A 114 14.92 -2.19 -3.73
N ARG A 115 14.77 -1.99 -5.04
CA ARG A 115 15.35 -2.87 -6.04
C ARG A 115 16.87 -3.02 -5.87
N GLN A 116 17.59 -1.89 -5.74
CA GLN A 116 19.03 -1.89 -5.55
C GLN A 116 19.45 -2.57 -4.24
N TYR A 117 18.71 -2.33 -3.17
CA TYR A 117 18.97 -2.91 -1.86
C TYR A 117 18.87 -4.44 -1.90
N PHE A 118 17.75 -4.97 -2.39
CA PHE A 118 17.54 -6.42 -2.46
C PHE A 118 18.51 -7.09 -3.45
N ALA A 119 18.79 -6.46 -4.58
CA ALA A 119 19.81 -6.94 -5.51
C ALA A 119 21.21 -6.99 -4.87
N GLY A 120 21.59 -5.99 -4.09
CA GLY A 120 22.85 -5.96 -3.33
C GLY A 120 22.97 -7.09 -2.30
N LYS A 121 21.83 -7.51 -1.73
CA LYS A 121 21.75 -8.64 -0.81
C LYS A 121 21.53 -10.00 -1.48
N LYS A 122 21.43 -10.02 -2.81
CA LYS A 122 21.14 -11.22 -3.61
C LYS A 122 19.78 -11.86 -3.29
N ILE A 123 18.82 -11.03 -2.84
CA ILE A 123 17.43 -11.41 -2.63
C ILE A 123 16.72 -11.26 -3.97
N ALA A 124 16.05 -12.32 -4.43
CA ALA A 124 15.32 -12.30 -5.69
C ALA A 124 14.10 -11.38 -5.60
N VAL A 125 13.91 -10.52 -6.60
CA VAL A 125 12.72 -9.69 -6.77
C VAL A 125 11.96 -10.24 -7.97
N ASP A 126 10.71 -10.64 -7.76
CA ASP A 126 9.87 -11.22 -8.81
C ASP A 126 9.44 -10.16 -9.83
N GLU A 127 9.01 -9.02 -9.36
CA GLU A 127 8.64 -7.90 -10.22
C GLU A 127 8.99 -6.56 -9.57
N HIS A 128 9.49 -5.64 -10.40
CA HIS A 128 9.80 -4.28 -10.02
C HIS A 128 8.96 -3.28 -10.82
N PHE A 129 8.21 -2.42 -10.12
CA PHE A 129 7.33 -1.43 -10.72
C PHE A 129 8.05 -0.09 -10.86
N LEU A 130 8.52 0.21 -12.08
CA LEU A 130 9.27 1.42 -12.41
C LEU A 130 8.42 2.69 -12.31
N TYR A 131 9.05 3.79 -11.89
CA TYR A 131 8.50 5.15 -11.85
C TYR A 131 7.23 5.33 -10.99
N THR A 132 6.75 4.29 -10.33
CA THR A 132 5.53 4.33 -9.52
C THR A 132 5.72 5.16 -8.25
N ALA A 133 6.88 5.05 -7.61
CA ALA A 133 7.20 5.81 -6.40
C ALA A 133 7.24 7.33 -6.63
N GLN A 134 7.72 7.78 -7.81
CA GLN A 134 7.78 9.21 -8.14
C GLN A 134 6.44 9.83 -8.53
N HIS A 135 5.54 9.02 -9.04
CA HIS A 135 4.27 9.47 -9.59
C HIS A 135 3.17 8.44 -9.36
N PRO A 136 2.67 8.32 -8.11
CA PRO A 136 1.59 7.42 -7.82
C PRO A 136 0.33 7.83 -8.59
N THR A 137 -0.25 6.90 -9.33
CA THR A 137 -1.51 7.06 -10.06
C THR A 137 -2.39 5.84 -9.87
N PHE A 138 -3.69 6.02 -10.02
CA PHE A 138 -4.62 4.89 -9.92
C PHE A 138 -4.36 3.82 -10.99
N ASP A 139 -3.94 4.20 -12.20
CA ASP A 139 -3.59 3.25 -13.26
C ASP A 139 -2.36 2.41 -12.91
N ARG A 140 -1.36 3.00 -12.27
CA ARG A 140 -0.20 2.25 -11.77
C ARG A 140 -0.56 1.28 -10.65
N ALA A 141 -1.42 1.71 -9.73
CA ALA A 141 -1.97 0.82 -8.71
C ALA A 141 -2.74 -0.35 -9.35
N ARG A 142 -3.51 -0.10 -10.41
CA ARG A 142 -4.23 -1.14 -11.17
C ARG A 142 -3.28 -2.16 -11.79
N VAL A 143 -2.17 -1.73 -12.37
CA VAL A 143 -1.15 -2.64 -12.91
C VAL A 143 -0.57 -3.53 -11.81
N ILE A 144 -0.21 -2.96 -10.66
CA ILE A 144 0.29 -3.72 -9.51
C ILE A 144 -0.76 -4.73 -9.06
N THR A 145 -1.99 -4.29 -8.85
CA THR A 145 -3.11 -5.16 -8.44
C THR A 145 -3.29 -6.32 -9.41
N SER A 146 -3.30 -6.06 -10.71
CA SER A 146 -3.48 -7.10 -11.73
C SER A 146 -2.40 -8.18 -11.64
N ARG A 147 -1.14 -7.81 -11.41
CA ARG A 147 -0.03 -8.76 -11.27
C ARG A 147 -0.12 -9.59 -10.00
N LEU A 148 -0.47 -8.95 -8.89
CA LEU A 148 -0.65 -9.66 -7.61
C LEU A 148 -1.84 -10.61 -7.65
N LEU A 149 -2.98 -10.19 -8.20
CA LEU A 149 -4.18 -11.01 -8.34
C LEU A 149 -3.97 -12.18 -9.30
N GLU A 150 -3.25 -11.98 -10.42
CA GLU A 150 -2.90 -13.06 -11.34
C GLU A 150 -2.21 -14.22 -10.59
N LYS A 151 -1.21 -13.92 -9.75
CA LYS A 151 -0.49 -14.92 -8.97
C LYS A 151 -1.35 -15.54 -7.86
N PHE A 152 -2.17 -14.74 -7.21
CA PHE A 152 -3.09 -15.19 -6.16
C PHE A 152 -4.17 -16.11 -6.75
N ASP A 153 -4.79 -15.73 -7.84
CA ASP A 153 -5.84 -16.49 -8.51
C ASP A 153 -5.33 -17.81 -9.10
N ASN A 154 -4.06 -17.86 -9.52
CA ASN A 154 -3.39 -19.06 -10.01
C ASN A 154 -2.90 -19.99 -8.88
N GLY A 155 -3.06 -19.61 -7.61
CA GLY A 155 -2.59 -20.39 -6.45
C GLY A 155 -1.07 -20.39 -6.28
N GLU A 156 -0.38 -19.41 -6.90
CA GLU A 156 1.05 -19.17 -6.67
C GLU A 156 1.29 -18.45 -5.32
N LEU A 157 0.29 -17.72 -4.85
CA LEU A 157 0.27 -17.03 -3.56
C LEU A 157 -0.96 -17.42 -2.75
N ASP A 158 -0.77 -17.66 -1.46
CA ASP A 158 -1.85 -17.90 -0.49
C ASP A 158 -2.22 -16.62 0.27
N GLU A 159 -1.26 -15.69 0.41
CA GLU A 159 -1.42 -14.44 1.15
C GLU A 159 -0.65 -13.33 0.44
N ILE A 160 -1.20 -12.12 0.42
CA ILE A 160 -0.55 -10.92 -0.10
C ILE A 160 -0.51 -9.88 0.99
N ASP A 161 0.69 -9.43 1.32
CA ASP A 161 0.96 -8.39 2.30
C ASP A 161 1.58 -7.16 1.62
N ILE A 162 1.27 -5.98 2.14
CA ILE A 162 1.87 -4.72 1.71
C ILE A 162 2.68 -4.10 2.84
N ILE A 163 3.91 -3.70 2.54
CA ILE A 163 4.80 -2.99 3.47
C ILE A 163 5.03 -1.58 2.96
N PHE A 164 4.57 -0.61 3.74
CA PHE A 164 4.59 0.78 3.32
C PHE A 164 4.68 1.73 4.53
N THR A 165 4.84 3.01 4.27
CA THR A 165 4.86 4.02 5.31
C THR A 165 3.61 4.88 5.24
N SER A 166 2.82 4.87 6.30
CA SER A 166 1.63 5.70 6.45
C SER A 166 1.92 6.97 7.26
N MET A 167 1.12 8.01 7.05
CA MET A 167 1.19 9.25 7.83
C MET A 167 0.20 9.19 8.98
N LYS A 168 0.68 9.16 10.24
CA LYS A 168 -0.17 9.29 11.44
C LYS A 168 -0.75 10.69 11.58
N ASN A 169 0.08 11.69 11.28
CA ASN A 169 -0.29 13.11 11.29
C ASN A 169 0.67 13.88 10.36
N GLY A 170 0.53 15.19 10.29
CA GLY A 170 1.35 16.02 9.39
C GLY A 170 2.88 15.97 9.61
N MET A 171 3.34 15.38 10.72
CA MET A 171 4.77 15.31 11.10
C MET A 171 5.29 13.90 11.32
N GLN A 172 4.42 12.95 11.67
CA GLN A 172 4.81 11.60 12.04
C GLN A 172 4.35 10.59 11.00
N SER A 173 5.26 9.73 10.61
CA SER A 173 5.00 8.59 9.75
C SER A 173 5.36 7.29 10.47
N GLU A 174 4.68 6.21 10.10
CA GLU A 174 4.88 4.88 10.64
C GLU A 174 4.99 3.88 9.50
N THR A 175 6.03 3.06 9.56
CA THR A 175 6.18 1.92 8.66
C THR A 175 5.38 0.76 9.22
N LYS A 176 4.55 0.15 8.38
CA LYS A 176 3.69 -0.96 8.77
C LYS A 176 3.55 -1.99 7.65
N MET A 177 3.17 -3.18 8.05
CA MET A 177 2.71 -4.24 7.16
C MET A 177 1.22 -4.45 7.38
N GLU A 178 0.48 -4.59 6.29
CA GLU A 178 -0.93 -4.94 6.33
C GLU A 178 -1.24 -6.00 5.28
N ARG A 179 -2.18 -6.90 5.60
CA ARG A 179 -2.61 -7.92 4.65
C ARG A 179 -3.61 -7.32 3.66
N LEU A 180 -3.34 -7.52 2.37
CA LEU A 180 -4.26 -7.17 1.29
C LEU A 180 -5.25 -8.29 0.99
N LEU A 181 -4.76 -9.53 0.93
CA LEU A 181 -5.55 -10.74 0.65
C LEU A 181 -4.98 -11.94 1.41
N PRO A 182 -5.85 -12.90 1.76
CA PRO A 182 -7.31 -12.82 1.77
C PRO A 182 -7.84 -11.89 2.86
N LEU A 183 -9.05 -11.35 2.65
CA LEU A 183 -9.72 -10.44 3.58
C LEU A 183 -10.37 -11.21 4.74
N THR A 184 -10.47 -10.58 5.92
CA THR A 184 -11.19 -11.11 7.07
C THR A 184 -12.38 -10.23 7.47
N GLN A 185 -13.30 -10.79 8.25
CA GLN A 185 -14.36 -9.98 8.86
C GLN A 185 -13.83 -8.88 9.78
N GLN A 186 -12.67 -9.11 10.41
CA GLN A 186 -12.05 -8.14 11.32
C GLN A 186 -11.58 -6.89 10.59
N ASP A 187 -11.16 -7.00 9.32
CA ASP A 187 -10.71 -5.88 8.49
C ASP A 187 -11.81 -4.83 8.29
N PHE A 188 -13.07 -5.25 8.44
CA PHE A 188 -14.26 -4.39 8.23
C PHE A 188 -15.04 -4.09 9.52
N SER A 189 -14.61 -4.59 10.68
CA SER A 189 -15.36 -4.48 11.96
C SER A 189 -15.62 -3.03 12.38
N ASN A 190 -14.67 -2.13 12.18
CA ASN A 190 -14.82 -0.71 12.52
C ASN A 190 -15.85 0.01 11.64
N HIS A 191 -15.97 -0.39 10.36
CA HIS A 191 -16.98 0.16 9.46
C HIS A 191 -18.39 -0.37 9.76
N LEU A 192 -18.49 -1.60 10.24
CA LEU A 192 -19.74 -2.20 10.67
C LEU A 192 -20.33 -1.48 11.90
N GLN A 193 -19.50 -0.99 12.81
CA GLN A 193 -19.95 -0.22 13.97
C GLN A 193 -20.47 1.17 13.59
N GLN A 194 -19.90 1.83 12.62
CA GLN A 194 -20.36 3.14 12.13
C GLN A 194 -21.68 3.05 11.35
N THR A 195 -21.97 1.91 10.74
CA THR A 195 -23.20 1.66 9.98
C THR A 195 -24.26 0.89 10.79
N ALA A 196 -24.00 0.54 12.04
CA ALA A 196 -24.90 -0.24 12.90
C ALA A 196 -26.25 0.44 13.23
N GLY A 197 -26.41 1.72 12.89
CA GLY A 197 -27.70 2.45 13.00
C GLY A 197 -28.59 2.41 11.78
N VAL A 198 -28.15 1.78 10.69
CA VAL A 198 -28.95 1.66 9.47
C VAL A 198 -29.68 0.30 9.52
N MET A 199 -31.01 0.39 9.51
CA MET A 199 -32.01 -0.68 9.61
C MET A 199 -31.67 -1.96 8.84
N GLN A 200 -32.31 -3.07 9.21
CA GLN A 200 -32.41 -4.33 8.46
C GLN A 200 -32.89 -4.04 7.02
N GLU A 201 -31.95 -3.68 6.15
CA GLU A 201 -32.22 -3.64 4.73
C GLU A 201 -32.15 -5.05 4.20
N GLU A 202 -33.21 -5.52 3.56
CA GLU A 202 -33.16 -6.74 2.73
C GLU A 202 -32.18 -6.48 1.59
N PHE A 203 -31.03 -7.12 1.66
CA PHE A 203 -29.98 -6.99 0.63
C PHE A 203 -30.24 -8.02 -0.46
N ILE A 204 -30.50 -7.55 -1.68
CA ILE A 204 -30.58 -8.41 -2.87
C ILE A 204 -29.25 -8.33 -3.61
N PHE A 205 -28.55 -9.46 -3.69
CA PHE A 205 -27.31 -9.56 -4.48
C PHE A 205 -27.67 -9.98 -5.91
N SER A 206 -27.19 -9.24 -6.90
CA SER A 206 -27.40 -9.58 -8.30
C SER A 206 -26.04 -9.60 -9.05
N PRO A 207 -25.68 -10.69 -9.71
CA PRO A 207 -26.38 -11.96 -9.84
C PRO A 207 -26.24 -12.86 -8.59
N SER A 208 -25.18 -12.74 -7.79
CA SER A 208 -24.93 -13.51 -6.56
C SER A 208 -23.94 -12.77 -5.64
N PRO A 209 -23.89 -13.09 -4.34
CA PRO A 209 -22.88 -12.51 -3.42
C PRO A 209 -21.44 -12.78 -3.88
N GLN A 210 -21.16 -13.97 -4.41
CA GLN A 210 -19.86 -14.36 -4.93
C GLN A 210 -19.44 -13.46 -6.10
N ALA A 211 -20.31 -13.26 -7.09
CA ALA A 211 -20.06 -12.41 -8.25
C ALA A 211 -19.87 -10.94 -7.83
N VAL A 212 -20.57 -10.49 -6.81
CA VAL A 212 -20.38 -9.15 -6.22
C VAL A 212 -18.95 -9.01 -5.65
N LEU A 213 -18.49 -9.98 -4.86
CA LEU A 213 -17.12 -9.95 -4.33
C LEU A 213 -16.07 -10.06 -5.42
N GLU A 214 -16.24 -10.91 -6.41
CA GLU A 214 -15.33 -11.01 -7.56
C GLU A 214 -15.17 -9.68 -8.31
N SER A 215 -16.22 -8.89 -8.38
CA SER A 215 -16.20 -7.58 -9.03
C SER A 215 -15.63 -6.47 -8.16
N ILE A 216 -15.92 -6.48 -6.86
CA ILE A 216 -15.61 -5.35 -5.97
C ILE A 216 -14.21 -5.48 -5.37
N VAL A 217 -13.79 -6.67 -4.95
CA VAL A 217 -12.51 -6.87 -4.26
C VAL A 217 -11.30 -6.42 -5.08
N PRO A 218 -11.16 -6.71 -6.39
CA PRO A 218 -10.04 -6.19 -7.18
C PRO A 218 -9.97 -4.67 -7.20
N ASN A 219 -11.11 -3.99 -7.27
CA ASN A 219 -11.18 -2.53 -7.25
C ASN A 219 -10.85 -1.97 -5.86
N TYR A 220 -11.31 -2.65 -4.79
CA TYR A 220 -10.95 -2.31 -3.41
C TYR A 220 -9.43 -2.41 -3.19
N ILE A 221 -8.80 -3.53 -3.61
CA ILE A 221 -7.34 -3.72 -3.51
C ILE A 221 -6.59 -2.66 -4.31
N THR A 222 -7.07 -2.30 -5.51
CA THR A 222 -6.49 -1.22 -6.31
C THR A 222 -6.54 0.12 -5.56
N GLY A 223 -7.68 0.44 -4.96
CA GLY A 223 -7.84 1.65 -4.15
C GLY A 223 -6.94 1.65 -2.93
N TYR A 224 -6.80 0.50 -2.26
CA TYR A 224 -5.91 0.33 -1.11
C TYR A 224 -4.43 0.55 -1.50
N ILE A 225 -3.97 -0.11 -2.56
CA ILE A 225 -2.60 0.06 -3.07
C ILE A 225 -2.35 1.51 -3.50
N PHE A 226 -3.32 2.14 -4.16
CA PHE A 226 -3.22 3.55 -4.52
C PHE A 226 -3.06 4.45 -3.28
N GLY A 227 -3.88 4.25 -2.25
CA GLY A 227 -3.77 4.95 -0.98
C GLY A 227 -2.39 4.77 -0.33
N ALA A 228 -1.90 3.53 -0.26
CA ALA A 228 -0.58 3.20 0.29
C ALA A 228 0.57 3.84 -0.51
N LEU A 229 0.47 3.88 -1.85
CA LEU A 229 1.44 4.57 -2.71
C LEU A 229 1.46 6.08 -2.43
N VAL A 230 0.29 6.71 -2.30
CA VAL A 230 0.19 8.15 -2.02
C VAL A 230 0.68 8.48 -0.61
N GLU A 231 0.30 7.68 0.40
CA GLU A 231 0.79 7.87 1.78
C GLU A 231 2.30 7.70 1.87
N SER A 232 2.86 6.69 1.21
CA SER A 232 4.31 6.47 1.13
C SER A 232 5.01 7.64 0.46
N PHE A 233 4.46 8.14 -0.65
CA PHE A 233 4.97 9.33 -1.33
C PHE A 233 4.93 10.57 -0.43
N CYS A 234 3.83 10.79 0.29
CA CYS A 234 3.71 11.87 1.26
C CYS A 234 4.75 11.76 2.38
N SER A 235 4.93 10.55 2.93
CA SER A 235 5.89 10.26 4.00
C SER A 235 7.33 10.46 3.54
N GLU A 236 7.68 10.01 2.33
CA GLU A 236 8.97 10.22 1.70
C GLU A 236 9.31 11.70 1.55
N HIS A 237 8.38 12.48 0.98
CA HIS A 237 8.59 13.91 0.78
C HIS A 237 8.65 14.68 2.09
N ASN A 238 7.84 14.31 3.08
CA ASN A 238 7.91 14.89 4.41
C ASN A 238 9.25 14.59 5.09
N ALA A 239 9.71 13.34 5.06
CA ALA A 239 11.00 12.94 5.60
C ALA A 239 12.18 13.67 4.91
N ARG A 240 12.08 13.88 3.59
CA ARG A 240 13.08 14.66 2.83
C ARG A 240 13.09 16.12 3.25
N MET A 241 11.93 16.76 3.41
CA MET A 241 11.85 18.14 3.89
C MET A 241 12.45 18.31 5.27
N MET A 242 12.24 17.33 6.17
CA MET A 242 12.81 17.38 7.53
C MET A 242 14.30 17.09 7.57
N ALA A 243 14.84 16.33 6.60
CA ALA A 243 16.26 15.99 6.52
C ALA A 243 17.10 17.10 5.86
N MET A 244 16.49 18.06 5.20
CA MET A 244 17.11 19.21 4.51
C MET A 244 17.08 20.49 5.34
#